data_357a21edf4460b19d347b9271f07f8ba
#
_entry.id   357a21edf4460b19d347b9271f07f8ba
#
_cell.length_a   1.000
_cell.length_b   1.000
_cell.length_c   1.000
_cell.angle_alpha   90.00
_cell.angle_beta   90.00
_cell.angle_gamma   90.00
#
_symmetry.space_group_name_H-M   'P 1'
#
loop_
_entity.id
_entity.type
_entity.pdbx_description
1 polymer ?
#
loop_
_entity_poly.entity_id
_entity_poly.type
_entity_poly.pdbx_seq_one_letter_code
_entity_poly.pdbx_strand_id
1 'polypeptide(L)'
;MEHNNRNENIAYTADCAMSFYEQLEDVCTADFTIREKYAILRDIFKRVVNQGIAHNSINFIGMFAKLDYLTKQHGIPTETAMLIHDTRKELNAMHSMSNEELEQALAYNIKSTALLVSYVCGVTAIPQSLNRLLPKKDRKGRWSKFDINLLRCIVRSWDDDYIYATEEQNASELKICYGQQNRYLTLGGKGDWTYLKQILSADTQLNLVRIRMEEDVCMPELIIYEPDYLIDITTIASCFETYAESPYVNMVNRLKPQANTVHIHLGNLAGRFLDDTIHNRNVPFGEGVMEFFKTNTISLTSCDDMNDQATVQKFYQDARQQKQNIQKLIGNDLPKEVDEYDPKAVVLEPTFFSDVLGIQGRLDLLHEKEGRTTIIEQKSGKGKFVPFSSPEYNPNRPVPQEKHLVQLSLYRALFNYEFKKHSDQLRHFMLLYSKYAEGLVSIANLPELTLRAIRMRNLLTWTDLTPGNMGISILRNLTADKLNRKGVTGRLWEEWTRPELENILRPIHEATELERTYYFR
;
A
#
# COMPACT_ATOMS: atom_id res chain seq x y z
N MET A 1 19.53 39.53 -2.79
CA MET A 1 19.30 38.49 -3.79
C MET A 1 18.09 37.59 -3.48
N GLU A 2 17.68 37.41 -2.23
CA GLU A 2 16.51 36.56 -1.89
C GLU A 2 15.13 37.20 -2.20
N HIS A 3 15.02 38.52 -2.29
CA HIS A 3 13.75 39.19 -2.62
C HIS A 3 13.37 39.13 -4.11
N ASN A 4 14.35 39.06 -5.02
CA ASN A 4 14.06 38.93 -6.47
C ASN A 4 13.62 37.51 -6.85
N ASN A 5 14.18 36.48 -6.25
CA ASN A 5 13.78 35.10 -6.54
C ASN A 5 12.35 34.76 -6.09
N ARG A 6 11.82 35.39 -5.04
CA ARG A 6 10.42 35.20 -4.62
C ARG A 6 9.43 35.84 -5.60
N ASN A 7 9.73 37.03 -6.11
CA ASN A 7 8.85 37.74 -7.06
C ASN A 7 8.81 37.05 -8.44
N GLU A 8 9.93 36.51 -8.92
CA GLU A 8 9.98 35.75 -10.18
C GLU A 8 9.24 34.41 -10.06
N ASN A 9 9.35 33.69 -8.94
CA ASN A 9 8.58 32.47 -8.70
C ASN A 9 7.08 32.73 -8.59
N ILE A 10 6.65 33.84 -7.97
CA ILE A 10 5.23 34.20 -7.84
C ILE A 10 4.65 34.59 -9.22
N ALA A 11 5.39 35.33 -10.04
CA ALA A 11 4.97 35.68 -11.40
C ALA A 11 4.82 34.44 -12.29
N TYR A 12 5.79 33.53 -12.26
CA TYR A 12 5.78 32.29 -13.03
C TYR A 12 4.60 31.36 -12.62
N THR A 13 4.28 31.28 -11.34
CA THR A 13 3.14 30.48 -10.85
C THR A 13 1.79 31.11 -11.23
N ALA A 14 1.68 32.43 -11.25
CA ALA A 14 0.47 33.13 -11.68
C ALA A 14 0.20 32.96 -13.20
N ASP A 15 1.22 33.10 -14.03
CA ASP A 15 1.10 32.88 -15.48
C ASP A 15 0.73 31.43 -15.80
N CYS A 16 1.30 30.46 -15.07
CA CYS A 16 0.96 29.06 -15.20
C CYS A 16 -0.52 28.80 -14.84
N ALA A 17 -1.02 29.40 -13.74
CA ALA A 17 -2.42 29.30 -13.36
C ALA A 17 -3.36 29.87 -14.41
N MET A 18 -3.04 31.04 -14.97
CA MET A 18 -3.85 31.69 -16.02
C MET A 18 -3.97 30.79 -17.24
N SER A 19 -2.88 30.19 -17.69
CA SER A 19 -2.90 29.24 -18.82
C SER A 19 -3.82 28.03 -18.57
N PHE A 20 -3.87 27.49 -17.37
CA PHE A 20 -4.82 26.43 -17.03
C PHE A 20 -6.26 26.93 -17.00
N TYR A 21 -6.51 28.13 -16.46
CA TYR A 21 -7.87 28.69 -16.42
C TYR A 21 -8.42 29.01 -17.81
N GLU A 22 -7.61 29.53 -18.73
CA GLU A 22 -7.97 29.74 -20.13
C GLU A 22 -8.37 28.41 -20.79
N GLN A 23 -7.59 27.36 -20.62
CA GLN A 23 -7.92 26.03 -21.15
C GLN A 23 -9.21 25.46 -20.53
N LEU A 24 -9.48 25.70 -19.24
CA LEU A 24 -10.74 25.29 -18.61
C LEU A 24 -11.94 26.10 -19.13
N GLU A 25 -11.75 27.38 -19.45
CA GLU A 25 -12.75 28.23 -20.08
C GLU A 25 -13.08 27.75 -21.50
N ASP A 26 -12.05 27.36 -22.26
CA ASP A 26 -12.22 26.76 -23.59
C ASP A 26 -13.04 25.45 -23.53
N VAL A 27 -12.81 24.60 -22.51
CA VAL A 27 -13.63 23.37 -22.30
C VAL A 27 -15.09 23.70 -22.06
N CYS A 28 -15.39 24.84 -21.37
CA CYS A 28 -16.76 25.28 -21.14
C CYS A 28 -17.44 25.76 -22.43
N THR A 29 -16.72 26.55 -23.23
CA THR A 29 -17.30 27.39 -24.30
C THR A 29 -17.20 26.79 -25.72
N ALA A 30 -16.19 25.95 -25.96
CA ALA A 30 -15.97 25.34 -27.29
C ALA A 30 -17.04 24.32 -27.64
N ASP A 31 -17.31 24.22 -28.95
CA ASP A 31 -18.27 23.27 -29.53
C ASP A 31 -17.63 21.88 -29.72
N PHE A 32 -17.23 21.29 -28.58
CA PHE A 32 -16.72 19.92 -28.51
C PHE A 32 -17.82 18.95 -28.05
N THR A 33 -17.75 17.72 -28.51
CA THR A 33 -18.58 16.65 -27.93
C THR A 33 -18.26 16.48 -26.45
N ILE A 34 -19.23 15.99 -25.67
CA ILE A 34 -19.05 15.79 -24.23
C ILE A 34 -17.82 14.92 -23.91
N ARG A 35 -17.54 13.91 -24.72
CA ARG A 35 -16.40 13.00 -24.54
C ARG A 35 -15.06 13.66 -24.87
N GLU A 36 -15.02 14.54 -25.86
CA GLU A 36 -13.83 15.37 -26.15
C GLU A 36 -13.57 16.35 -25.02
N LYS A 37 -14.60 17.01 -24.48
CA LYS A 37 -14.49 17.88 -23.30
C LYS A 37 -13.87 17.13 -22.11
N TYR A 38 -14.32 15.91 -21.84
CA TYR A 38 -13.76 15.08 -20.78
C TYR A 38 -12.32 14.63 -21.05
N ALA A 39 -11.97 14.32 -22.28
CA ALA A 39 -10.60 13.97 -22.65
C ALA A 39 -9.64 15.16 -22.41
N ILE A 40 -10.02 16.37 -22.81
CA ILE A 40 -9.25 17.60 -22.58
C ILE A 40 -9.16 17.90 -21.07
N LEU A 41 -10.28 17.85 -20.35
CA LEU A 41 -10.32 18.09 -18.91
C LEU A 41 -9.43 17.10 -18.14
N ARG A 42 -9.44 15.84 -18.55
CA ARG A 42 -8.57 14.79 -17.96
C ARG A 42 -7.09 15.11 -18.18
N ASP A 43 -6.72 15.61 -19.32
CA ASP A 43 -5.34 16.00 -19.62
C ASP A 43 -4.92 17.23 -18.77
N ILE A 44 -5.76 18.26 -18.71
CA ILE A 44 -5.55 19.43 -17.86
C ILE A 44 -5.36 18.98 -16.39
N PHE A 45 -6.27 18.18 -15.87
CA PHE A 45 -6.22 17.67 -14.50
C PHE A 45 -4.91 16.93 -14.21
N LYS A 46 -4.46 16.05 -15.11
CA LYS A 46 -3.18 15.35 -14.99
C LYS A 46 -1.98 16.29 -14.97
N ARG A 47 -1.98 17.30 -15.84
CA ARG A 47 -0.89 18.28 -15.92
C ARG A 47 -0.81 19.13 -14.64
N VAL A 48 -1.94 19.58 -14.11
CA VAL A 48 -1.98 20.31 -12.83
C VAL A 48 -1.40 19.46 -11.69
N VAL A 49 -1.82 18.20 -11.58
CA VAL A 49 -1.30 17.30 -10.56
C VAL A 49 0.21 17.06 -10.72
N ASN A 50 0.68 16.83 -11.95
CA ASN A 50 2.11 16.62 -12.21
C ASN A 50 2.93 17.88 -11.93
N GLN A 51 2.40 19.06 -12.22
CA GLN A 51 3.03 20.34 -11.88
C GLN A 51 3.23 20.47 -10.37
N GLY A 52 2.22 20.14 -9.58
CA GLY A 52 2.28 20.24 -8.11
C GLY A 52 3.31 19.31 -7.46
N ILE A 53 3.66 18.21 -8.10
CA ILE A 53 4.64 17.25 -7.57
C ILE A 53 6.02 17.32 -8.25
N ALA A 54 6.23 18.24 -9.22
CA ALA A 54 7.41 18.27 -10.09
C ALA A 54 8.76 18.34 -9.34
N HIS A 55 8.77 18.90 -8.15
CA HIS A 55 10.00 19.09 -7.34
C HIS A 55 10.06 18.14 -6.13
N ASN A 56 9.26 17.06 -6.14
CA ASN A 56 9.19 16.15 -5.02
C ASN A 56 10.01 14.88 -5.24
N SER A 57 10.70 14.42 -4.18
CA SER A 57 11.51 13.20 -4.19
C SER A 57 10.72 11.93 -3.87
N ILE A 58 9.41 12.05 -3.55
CA ILE A 58 8.54 10.93 -3.18
C ILE A 58 8.22 10.08 -4.41
N ASN A 59 8.31 8.76 -4.25
CA ASN A 59 7.86 7.84 -5.30
C ASN A 59 6.34 7.67 -5.26
N PHE A 60 5.66 8.26 -6.23
CA PHE A 60 4.20 8.19 -6.35
C PHE A 60 3.78 7.05 -7.27
N ILE A 61 2.98 6.13 -6.75
CA ILE A 61 2.35 5.08 -7.55
C ILE A 61 0.88 5.46 -7.78
N GLY A 62 0.61 6.01 -8.97
CA GLY A 62 -0.74 6.36 -9.41
C GLY A 62 -1.20 7.78 -9.04
N MET A 63 -2.29 8.20 -9.69
CA MET A 63 -2.86 9.56 -9.58
C MET A 63 -3.44 9.84 -8.20
N PHE A 64 -3.99 8.81 -7.52
CA PHE A 64 -4.54 8.99 -6.18
C PHE A 64 -3.46 9.42 -5.19
N ALA A 65 -2.31 8.73 -5.19
CA ALA A 65 -1.22 9.04 -4.26
C ALA A 65 -0.69 10.46 -4.45
N LYS A 66 -0.58 10.91 -5.70
CA LYS A 66 -0.20 12.28 -6.05
C LYS A 66 -1.17 13.31 -5.48
N LEU A 67 -2.48 13.08 -5.66
CA LEU A 67 -3.52 13.97 -5.15
C LEU A 67 -3.60 13.97 -3.61
N ASP A 68 -3.56 12.80 -2.98
CA ASP A 68 -3.56 12.68 -1.51
C ASP A 68 -2.39 13.45 -0.90
N TYR A 69 -1.23 13.41 -1.53
CA TYR A 69 -0.08 14.22 -1.15
C TYR A 69 -0.33 15.72 -1.33
N LEU A 70 -0.79 16.15 -2.52
CA LEU A 70 -1.04 17.56 -2.81
C LEU A 70 -2.10 18.18 -1.89
N THR A 71 -3.18 17.46 -1.61
CA THR A 71 -4.25 17.93 -0.73
C THR A 71 -3.74 18.20 0.68
N LYS A 72 -2.80 17.40 1.18
CA LYS A 72 -2.15 17.60 2.47
C LYS A 72 -1.11 18.72 2.44
N GLN A 73 -0.25 18.71 1.43
CA GLN A 73 0.82 19.71 1.27
C GLN A 73 0.26 21.14 1.19
N HIS A 74 -0.83 21.34 0.43
CA HIS A 74 -1.43 22.65 0.24
C HIS A 74 -2.55 22.97 1.25
N GLY A 75 -2.78 22.11 2.26
CA GLY A 75 -3.80 22.32 3.28
C GLY A 75 -5.22 22.46 2.71
N ILE A 76 -5.53 21.69 1.64
CA ILE A 76 -6.83 21.76 0.99
C ILE A 76 -7.91 21.26 1.96
N PRO A 77 -8.98 22.03 2.21
CA PRO A 77 -10.07 21.61 3.09
C PRO A 77 -10.64 20.25 2.67
N THR A 78 -10.99 19.41 3.64
CA THR A 78 -11.45 18.04 3.42
C THR A 78 -12.59 17.95 2.41
N GLU A 79 -13.56 18.85 2.49
CA GLU A 79 -14.69 18.88 1.54
C GLU A 79 -14.23 19.15 0.10
N THR A 80 -13.32 20.10 -0.09
CA THR A 80 -12.74 20.40 -1.40
C THR A 80 -11.88 19.27 -1.91
N ALA A 81 -11.07 18.66 -1.04
CA ALA A 81 -10.26 17.49 -1.39
C ALA A 81 -11.13 16.31 -1.87
N MET A 82 -12.28 16.07 -1.22
CA MET A 82 -13.24 15.07 -1.64
C MET A 82 -13.80 15.34 -3.04
N LEU A 83 -14.17 16.60 -3.34
CA LEU A 83 -14.66 16.97 -4.68
C LEU A 83 -13.59 16.76 -5.77
N ILE A 84 -12.33 17.05 -5.46
CA ILE A 84 -11.20 16.82 -6.37
C ILE A 84 -11.00 15.33 -6.59
N HIS A 85 -11.10 14.51 -5.56
CA HIS A 85 -11.02 13.05 -5.68
C HIS A 85 -12.21 12.45 -6.45
N ASP A 86 -13.42 13.00 -6.29
CA ASP A 86 -14.58 12.58 -7.07
C ASP A 86 -14.39 12.90 -8.55
N THR A 87 -13.88 14.10 -8.88
CA THR A 87 -13.49 14.47 -10.24
C THR A 87 -12.48 13.47 -10.81
N ARG A 88 -11.43 13.13 -10.09
CA ARG A 88 -10.46 12.10 -10.52
C ARG A 88 -11.14 10.79 -10.90
N LYS A 89 -12.10 10.32 -10.08
CA LYS A 89 -12.83 9.07 -10.33
C LYS A 89 -13.70 9.16 -11.58
N GLU A 90 -14.45 10.24 -11.73
CA GLU A 90 -15.31 10.46 -12.89
C GLU A 90 -14.50 10.59 -14.18
N LEU A 91 -13.35 11.29 -14.15
CA LEU A 91 -12.42 11.35 -15.29
C LEU A 91 -11.82 9.99 -15.67
N ASN A 92 -11.64 9.09 -14.70
CA ASN A 92 -11.19 7.73 -14.99
C ASN A 92 -12.33 6.83 -15.49
N ALA A 93 -13.56 7.03 -15.01
CA ALA A 93 -14.75 6.26 -15.37
C ALA A 93 -15.49 6.80 -16.60
N MET A 94 -15.00 7.85 -17.26
CA MET A 94 -15.68 8.52 -18.37
C MET A 94 -16.13 7.60 -19.51
N HIS A 95 -15.45 6.48 -19.73
CA HIS A 95 -15.80 5.53 -20.80
C HIS A 95 -17.01 4.65 -20.44
N SER A 96 -17.30 4.46 -19.15
CA SER A 96 -18.44 3.68 -18.67
C SER A 96 -19.67 4.52 -18.29
N MET A 97 -19.55 5.85 -18.32
CA MET A 97 -20.65 6.78 -18.02
C MET A 97 -21.44 7.09 -19.30
N SER A 98 -22.75 7.31 -19.14
CA SER A 98 -23.59 7.82 -20.23
C SER A 98 -23.27 9.29 -20.55
N ASN A 99 -23.64 9.76 -21.74
CA ASN A 99 -23.43 11.17 -22.12
C ASN A 99 -24.21 12.12 -21.20
N GLU A 100 -25.40 11.75 -20.77
CA GLU A 100 -26.24 12.53 -19.83
C GLU A 100 -25.57 12.68 -18.46
N GLU A 101 -25.01 11.61 -17.92
CA GLU A 101 -24.23 11.66 -16.67
C GLU A 101 -22.99 12.55 -16.80
N LEU A 102 -22.30 12.46 -17.94
CA LEU A 102 -21.14 13.30 -18.23
C LEU A 102 -21.51 14.78 -18.33
N GLU A 103 -22.61 15.12 -19.01
CA GLU A 103 -23.10 16.51 -19.12
C GLU A 103 -23.48 17.09 -17.77
N GLN A 104 -24.19 16.35 -16.92
CA GLN A 104 -24.56 16.78 -15.58
C GLN A 104 -23.35 17.01 -14.66
N ALA A 105 -22.28 16.27 -14.82
CA ALA A 105 -21.10 16.33 -13.96
C ALA A 105 -20.02 17.30 -14.48
N LEU A 106 -19.99 17.65 -15.76
CA LEU A 106 -18.91 18.41 -16.40
C LEU A 106 -18.57 19.72 -15.66
N ALA A 107 -19.56 20.57 -15.42
CA ALA A 107 -19.35 21.89 -14.81
C ALA A 107 -18.78 21.78 -13.40
N TYR A 108 -19.17 20.76 -12.64
CA TYR A 108 -18.62 20.49 -11.30
C TYR A 108 -17.17 19.97 -11.37
N ASN A 109 -16.86 19.14 -12.35
CA ASN A 109 -15.51 18.62 -12.56
C ASN A 109 -14.55 19.73 -13.02
N ILE A 110 -15.01 20.67 -13.84
CA ILE A 110 -14.24 21.86 -14.21
C ILE A 110 -14.00 22.74 -12.97
N LYS A 111 -15.04 22.98 -12.13
CA LYS A 111 -14.90 23.74 -10.88
C LYS A 111 -13.87 23.13 -9.94
N SER A 112 -13.94 21.82 -9.71
CA SER A 112 -12.98 21.11 -8.86
C SER A 112 -11.55 21.17 -9.40
N THR A 113 -11.40 21.10 -10.73
CA THR A 113 -10.08 21.24 -11.38
C THR A 113 -9.55 22.67 -11.24
N ALA A 114 -10.41 23.69 -11.40
CA ALA A 114 -10.03 25.09 -11.19
C ALA A 114 -9.62 25.38 -9.74
N LEU A 115 -10.31 24.78 -8.76
CA LEU A 115 -9.89 24.86 -7.35
C LEU A 115 -8.53 24.19 -7.13
N LEU A 116 -8.28 23.02 -7.73
CA LEU A 116 -6.97 22.37 -7.65
C LEU A 116 -5.86 23.25 -8.24
N VAL A 117 -6.11 23.92 -9.37
CA VAL A 117 -5.17 24.92 -9.95
C VAL A 117 -4.86 26.03 -8.94
N SER A 118 -5.90 26.58 -8.27
CA SER A 118 -5.72 27.63 -7.27
C SER A 118 -4.75 27.20 -6.17
N TYR A 119 -4.95 26.02 -5.61
CA TYR A 119 -4.11 25.51 -4.53
C TYR A 119 -2.69 25.18 -4.98
N VAL A 120 -2.53 24.48 -6.11
CA VAL A 120 -1.21 24.07 -6.64
C VAL A 120 -0.38 25.27 -7.07
N CYS A 121 -0.99 26.27 -7.69
CA CYS A 121 -0.30 27.49 -8.14
C CYS A 121 -0.29 28.60 -7.09
N GLY A 122 -0.90 28.42 -5.92
CA GLY A 122 -0.91 29.42 -4.85
C GLY A 122 -1.66 30.72 -5.19
N VAL A 123 -2.67 30.65 -6.10
CA VAL A 123 -3.47 31.81 -6.49
C VAL A 123 -4.77 31.87 -5.68
N THR A 124 -5.17 33.06 -5.28
CA THR A 124 -6.27 33.23 -4.31
C THR A 124 -7.67 33.23 -4.93
N ALA A 125 -7.78 33.41 -6.25
CA ALA A 125 -9.09 33.52 -6.90
C ALA A 125 -9.09 32.96 -8.32
N ILE A 126 -10.19 32.26 -8.66
CA ILE A 126 -10.50 31.85 -10.03
C ILE A 126 -10.92 33.10 -10.85
N PRO A 127 -10.45 33.29 -12.10
CA PRO A 127 -10.84 34.42 -12.93
C PRO A 127 -12.35 34.57 -13.07
N GLN A 128 -12.84 35.83 -13.10
CA GLN A 128 -14.27 36.08 -13.16
C GLN A 128 -14.95 35.52 -14.41
N SER A 129 -14.24 35.48 -15.55
CA SER A 129 -14.70 34.90 -16.80
C SER A 129 -15.09 33.43 -16.60
N LEU A 130 -14.17 32.64 -16.08
CA LEU A 130 -14.40 31.23 -15.80
C LEU A 130 -15.42 31.04 -14.66
N ASN A 131 -15.33 31.82 -13.58
CA ASN A 131 -16.20 31.65 -12.41
C ASN A 131 -17.68 31.89 -12.72
N ARG A 132 -18.00 32.70 -13.74
CA ARG A 132 -19.39 32.91 -14.21
C ARG A 132 -19.98 31.68 -14.90
N LEU A 133 -19.13 30.83 -15.47
CA LEU A 133 -19.53 29.59 -16.16
C LEU A 133 -19.68 28.40 -15.18
N LEU A 134 -19.17 28.54 -13.95
CA LEU A 134 -19.15 27.48 -12.96
C LEU A 134 -20.38 27.48 -12.04
N PRO A 135 -20.78 26.31 -11.50
CA PRO A 135 -21.91 26.24 -10.57
C PRO A 135 -21.66 27.05 -9.31
N LYS A 136 -22.65 27.85 -8.88
CA LYS A 136 -22.57 28.64 -7.66
C LYS A 136 -22.57 27.78 -6.39
N LYS A 137 -23.33 26.70 -6.38
CA LYS A 137 -23.38 25.74 -5.29
C LYS A 137 -22.40 24.61 -5.55
N ASP A 138 -21.74 24.14 -4.49
CA ASP A 138 -20.93 22.94 -4.58
C ASP A 138 -21.81 21.71 -4.66
N ARG A 139 -21.34 20.69 -5.37
CA ARG A 139 -21.96 19.38 -5.38
C ARG A 139 -21.80 18.79 -3.97
N LYS A 140 -22.85 18.24 -3.39
CA LYS A 140 -22.68 17.43 -2.18
C LYS A 140 -21.77 16.27 -2.53
N GLY A 141 -20.62 16.21 -1.88
CA GLY A 141 -19.66 15.13 -2.09
C GLY A 141 -20.36 13.77 -1.86
N ARG A 142 -20.27 12.89 -2.84
CA ARG A 142 -20.86 11.54 -2.74
C ARG A 142 -20.23 10.69 -1.64
N TRP A 143 -19.11 11.15 -1.04
CA TRP A 143 -18.21 10.37 -0.19
C TRP A 143 -18.11 10.87 1.25
N SER A 144 -19.01 11.76 1.69
CA SER A 144 -18.75 12.57 2.87
C SER A 144 -18.96 11.93 4.24
N LYS A 145 -19.65 10.80 4.39
CA LYS A 145 -19.79 10.12 5.69
C LYS A 145 -20.12 8.64 5.49
N PHE A 146 -19.50 7.80 6.32
CA PHE A 146 -19.99 6.44 6.55
C PHE A 146 -21.10 6.52 7.60
N ASP A 147 -22.16 5.73 7.40
CA ASP A 147 -23.26 5.65 8.35
C ASP A 147 -22.89 4.76 9.54
N ILE A 148 -22.15 3.69 9.26
CA ILE A 148 -21.69 2.71 10.25
C ILE A 148 -20.20 2.44 10.04
N ASN A 149 -19.39 2.50 11.11
CA ASN A 149 -17.94 2.27 11.01
C ASN A 149 -17.59 0.79 10.90
N LEU A 150 -18.24 -0.05 11.66
CA LEU A 150 -17.99 -1.49 11.72
C LEU A 150 -19.31 -2.21 12.04
N LEU A 151 -19.55 -3.30 11.32
CA LEU A 151 -20.66 -4.20 11.57
C LEU A 151 -20.17 -5.62 11.35
N ARG A 152 -20.46 -6.51 12.31
CA ARG A 152 -20.19 -7.94 12.22
C ARG A 152 -21.46 -8.68 11.87
N CYS A 153 -21.37 -9.63 10.94
CA CYS A 153 -22.52 -10.40 10.48
C CYS A 153 -22.14 -11.85 10.12
N ILE A 154 -23.16 -12.69 10.02
CA ILE A 154 -23.06 -14.10 9.66
C ILE A 154 -23.81 -14.32 8.35
N VAL A 155 -23.12 -14.86 7.35
CA VAL A 155 -23.65 -15.13 6.01
C VAL A 155 -24.74 -16.21 6.07
N ARG A 156 -25.86 -15.99 5.38
CA ARG A 156 -26.93 -16.97 5.20
C ARG A 156 -26.98 -17.49 3.77
N SER A 157 -26.89 -16.59 2.80
CA SER A 157 -26.85 -16.90 1.37
C SER A 157 -26.18 -15.77 0.58
N TRP A 158 -25.91 -16.01 -0.69
CA TRP A 158 -25.38 -14.99 -1.59
C TRP A 158 -25.76 -15.29 -3.04
N ASP A 159 -25.80 -14.27 -3.86
CA ASP A 159 -25.95 -14.32 -5.32
C ASP A 159 -24.76 -13.67 -6.02
N ASP A 160 -24.89 -13.21 -7.26
CA ASP A 160 -23.78 -12.61 -7.99
C ASP A 160 -23.41 -11.20 -7.52
N ASP A 161 -24.35 -10.46 -6.92
CA ASP A 161 -24.20 -9.06 -6.55
C ASP A 161 -24.30 -8.82 -5.03
N TYR A 162 -25.03 -9.67 -4.31
CA TYR A 162 -25.38 -9.44 -2.91
C TYR A 162 -25.07 -10.63 -2.01
N ILE A 163 -24.65 -10.32 -0.78
CA ILE A 163 -24.58 -11.25 0.34
C ILE A 163 -25.76 -10.94 1.26
N TYR A 164 -26.49 -11.97 1.66
CA TYR A 164 -27.57 -11.91 2.64
C TYR A 164 -27.06 -12.49 3.95
N ALA A 165 -27.10 -11.68 5.00
CA ALA A 165 -26.48 -12.01 6.28
C ALA A 165 -27.38 -11.58 7.45
N THR A 166 -27.08 -12.09 8.64
CA THR A 166 -27.70 -11.66 9.89
C THR A 166 -26.66 -10.91 10.72
N GLU A 167 -27.00 -9.71 11.18
CA GLU A 167 -26.15 -8.94 12.09
C GLU A 167 -26.00 -9.68 13.42
N GLU A 168 -24.78 -9.73 13.95
CA GLU A 168 -24.47 -10.49 15.16
C GLU A 168 -25.14 -9.91 16.42
N GLN A 169 -25.21 -8.58 16.54
CA GLN A 169 -25.68 -7.92 17.78
C GLN A 169 -27.19 -7.91 17.95
N ASN A 170 -27.94 -7.65 16.89
CA ASN A 170 -29.38 -7.43 16.95
C ASN A 170 -30.20 -8.42 16.11
N ALA A 171 -29.53 -9.36 15.44
CA ALA A 171 -30.13 -10.36 14.56
C ALA A 171 -30.95 -9.77 13.38
N SER A 172 -30.69 -8.52 12.99
CA SER A 172 -31.33 -7.91 11.83
C SER A 172 -30.85 -8.55 10.53
N GLU A 173 -31.71 -8.63 9.53
CA GLU A 173 -31.32 -9.07 8.19
C GLU A 173 -30.61 -7.97 7.46
N LEU A 174 -29.52 -8.33 6.80
CA LEU A 174 -28.67 -7.43 6.04
C LEU A 174 -28.59 -7.87 4.58
N LYS A 175 -28.70 -6.91 3.67
CA LYS A 175 -28.37 -7.05 2.26
C LYS A 175 -27.10 -6.27 1.97
N ILE A 176 -26.03 -6.95 1.58
CA ILE A 176 -24.69 -6.39 1.44
C ILE A 176 -24.29 -6.45 -0.04
N CYS A 177 -24.03 -5.32 -0.65
CA CYS A 177 -23.55 -5.25 -2.01
C CYS A 177 -22.03 -5.50 -2.06
N TYR A 178 -21.61 -6.58 -2.69
CA TYR A 178 -20.19 -6.91 -2.90
C TYR A 178 -19.79 -6.95 -4.38
N GLY A 179 -20.76 -6.80 -5.27
CA GLY A 179 -20.57 -6.75 -6.72
C GLY A 179 -20.14 -5.37 -7.24
N GLN A 180 -20.16 -5.23 -8.55
CA GLN A 180 -19.72 -4.01 -9.25
C GLN A 180 -20.56 -2.76 -8.94
N GLN A 181 -21.78 -2.95 -8.44
CA GLN A 181 -22.65 -1.85 -8.04
C GLN A 181 -22.16 -1.15 -6.76
N ASN A 182 -21.36 -1.81 -5.95
CA ASN A 182 -20.73 -1.17 -4.80
C ASN A 182 -19.58 -0.26 -5.24
N ARG A 183 -19.92 1.00 -5.49
CA ARG A 183 -18.97 2.04 -5.95
C ARG A 183 -17.85 2.32 -4.94
N TYR A 184 -17.98 1.91 -3.70
CA TYR A 184 -17.02 2.15 -2.62
C TYR A 184 -15.92 1.09 -2.57
N LEU A 185 -16.20 -0.13 -2.98
CA LEU A 185 -15.20 -1.19 -3.16
C LEU A 185 -14.34 -0.97 -4.41
N THR A 186 -14.78 -0.13 -5.35
CA THR A 186 -14.10 0.09 -6.63
C THR A 186 -13.28 1.38 -6.62
N LEU A 187 -12.16 1.39 -5.93
CA LEU A 187 -11.16 2.43 -6.13
C LEU A 187 -10.49 2.26 -7.50
N GLY A 188 -11.00 3.00 -8.49
CA GLY A 188 -10.40 3.02 -9.83
C GLY A 188 -10.74 1.84 -10.75
N GLY A 189 -11.84 1.12 -10.52
CA GLY A 189 -12.33 0.08 -11.44
C GLY A 189 -11.62 -1.27 -11.35
N LYS A 190 -10.85 -1.53 -10.28
CA LYS A 190 -10.14 -2.80 -10.08
C LYS A 190 -10.47 -3.52 -8.76
N GLY A 191 -11.35 -3.00 -7.95
CA GLY A 191 -11.81 -3.63 -6.72
C GLY A 191 -12.94 -4.60 -7.01
N ASP A 192 -12.62 -5.79 -7.49
CA ASP A 192 -13.59 -6.85 -7.64
C ASP A 192 -13.63 -7.69 -6.36
N TRP A 193 -14.71 -7.58 -5.59
CA TRP A 193 -14.96 -8.39 -4.40
C TRP A 193 -15.78 -9.64 -4.73
N THR A 194 -16.17 -9.84 -5.99
CA THR A 194 -16.93 -11.00 -6.44
C THR A 194 -16.18 -12.33 -6.26
N TYR A 195 -14.87 -12.30 -6.03
CA TYR A 195 -14.09 -13.46 -5.62
C TYR A 195 -14.61 -14.11 -4.33
N LEU A 196 -15.27 -13.32 -3.45
CA LEU A 196 -15.87 -13.84 -2.22
C LEU A 196 -16.89 -14.94 -2.50
N LYS A 197 -17.60 -14.87 -3.63
CA LYS A 197 -18.54 -15.91 -4.07
C LYS A 197 -17.93 -17.32 -4.07
N GLN A 198 -16.61 -17.41 -4.33
CA GLN A 198 -15.91 -18.70 -4.40
C GLN A 198 -15.47 -19.23 -3.04
N ILE A 199 -15.44 -18.38 -2.01
CA ILE A 199 -14.92 -18.72 -0.69
C ILE A 199 -15.98 -18.66 0.42
N LEU A 200 -17.14 -18.04 0.18
CA LEU A 200 -18.24 -17.98 1.14
C LEU A 200 -18.86 -19.36 1.36
N SER A 201 -19.30 -19.58 2.57
CA SER A 201 -20.18 -20.67 2.99
C SER A 201 -21.27 -20.12 3.92
N ALA A 202 -22.36 -20.86 4.11
CA ALA A 202 -23.30 -20.53 5.17
C ALA A 202 -22.56 -20.52 6.52
N ASP A 203 -22.95 -19.59 7.38
CA ASP A 203 -22.37 -19.34 8.70
C ASP A 203 -20.95 -18.71 8.68
N THR A 204 -20.41 -18.31 7.51
CA THR A 204 -19.20 -17.48 7.42
C THR A 204 -19.40 -16.18 8.18
N GLN A 205 -18.43 -15.81 9.02
CA GLN A 205 -18.41 -14.51 9.69
C GLN A 205 -17.74 -13.45 8.80
N LEU A 206 -18.33 -12.27 8.74
CA LEU A 206 -17.79 -11.12 8.02
C LEU A 206 -17.76 -9.90 8.92
N ASN A 207 -16.66 -9.13 8.82
CA ASN A 207 -16.67 -7.73 9.22
C ASN A 207 -16.89 -6.86 7.98
N LEU A 208 -17.87 -5.96 8.07
CA LEU A 208 -18.11 -4.90 7.12
C LEU A 208 -17.55 -3.62 7.71
N VAL A 209 -16.64 -2.97 6.99
CA VAL A 209 -15.91 -1.80 7.50
C VAL A 209 -16.29 -0.56 6.69
N ARG A 210 -16.62 0.52 7.39
CA ARG A 210 -17.06 1.80 6.82
C ARG A 210 -18.18 1.64 5.79
N ILE A 211 -19.37 1.37 6.34
CA ILE A 211 -20.56 1.04 5.56
C ILE A 211 -21.32 2.33 5.27
N ARG A 212 -21.79 2.46 4.04
CA ARG A 212 -22.85 3.40 3.66
C ARG A 212 -24.12 2.64 3.42
N MET A 213 -25.23 3.22 3.84
CA MET A 213 -26.55 2.68 3.58
C MET A 213 -27.12 3.40 2.33
N GLU A 214 -27.46 2.62 1.31
CA GLU A 214 -28.21 3.11 0.15
C GLU A 214 -29.55 2.37 0.16
N GLU A 215 -30.62 3.09 0.55
CA GLU A 215 -31.90 2.47 0.90
C GLU A 215 -31.69 1.42 2.02
N ASP A 216 -31.99 0.14 1.74
CA ASP A 216 -31.79 -0.97 2.69
C ASP A 216 -30.54 -1.82 2.35
N VAL A 217 -29.63 -1.32 1.51
CA VAL A 217 -28.44 -2.05 1.08
C VAL A 217 -27.18 -1.49 1.76
N CYS A 218 -26.42 -2.39 2.38
CA CYS A 218 -25.11 -2.09 2.94
C CYS A 218 -24.06 -2.00 1.83
N MET A 219 -23.35 -0.87 1.76
CA MET A 219 -22.24 -0.60 0.84
C MET A 219 -20.94 -0.46 1.63
N PRO A 220 -20.25 -1.54 2.00
CA PRO A 220 -19.01 -1.48 2.77
C PRO A 220 -17.82 -1.00 1.93
N GLU A 221 -16.84 -0.35 2.57
CA GLU A 221 -15.54 -0.04 1.98
C GLU A 221 -14.63 -1.27 1.96
N LEU A 222 -14.68 -2.09 3.02
CA LEU A 222 -13.96 -3.36 3.12
C LEU A 222 -14.89 -4.45 3.62
N ILE A 223 -14.64 -5.68 3.15
CA ILE A 223 -15.26 -6.91 3.66
C ILE A 223 -14.14 -7.83 4.13
N ILE A 224 -14.13 -8.18 5.41
CA ILE A 224 -13.14 -9.05 6.02
C ILE A 224 -13.77 -10.40 6.29
N TYR A 225 -13.22 -11.43 5.66
CA TYR A 225 -13.66 -12.83 5.79
C TYR A 225 -13.05 -13.45 7.04
N GLU A 226 -13.87 -14.08 7.90
CA GLU A 226 -13.44 -14.71 9.15
C GLU A 226 -12.47 -13.83 9.94
N PRO A 227 -12.92 -12.67 10.46
CA PRO A 227 -12.05 -11.64 11.02
C PRO A 227 -11.28 -12.08 12.27
N ASP A 228 -11.79 -13.05 13.02
CA ASP A 228 -11.14 -13.56 14.23
C ASP A 228 -9.91 -14.43 13.92
N TYR A 229 -9.77 -14.88 12.67
CA TYR A 229 -8.57 -15.56 12.21
C TYR A 229 -7.51 -14.54 11.80
N LEU A 230 -6.56 -14.28 12.72
CA LEU A 230 -5.52 -13.27 12.50
C LEU A 230 -4.42 -13.79 11.58
N ILE A 231 -4.17 -13.07 10.49
CA ILE A 231 -3.05 -13.34 9.58
C ILE A 231 -1.93 -12.33 9.84
N ASP A 232 -0.69 -12.83 9.92
CA ASP A 232 0.47 -11.96 10.05
C ASP A 232 0.70 -11.11 8.80
N ILE A 233 0.97 -9.81 9.00
CA ILE A 233 1.19 -8.84 7.91
C ILE A 233 2.34 -9.27 6.99
N THR A 234 3.42 -9.85 7.55
CA THR A 234 4.55 -10.34 6.78
C THR A 234 4.15 -11.55 5.92
N THR A 235 3.26 -12.40 6.43
CA THR A 235 2.70 -13.53 5.68
C THR A 235 1.90 -13.04 4.48
N ILE A 236 1.02 -12.05 4.67
CA ILE A 236 0.26 -11.46 3.56
C ILE A 236 1.21 -10.85 2.53
N ALA A 237 2.19 -10.08 2.98
CA ALA A 237 3.18 -9.44 2.11
C ALA A 237 3.99 -10.45 1.31
N SER A 238 4.35 -11.59 1.89
CA SER A 238 5.12 -12.66 1.23
C SER A 238 4.41 -13.28 0.03
N CYS A 239 3.10 -13.08 -0.11
CA CYS A 239 2.31 -13.55 -1.26
C CYS A 239 2.43 -12.66 -2.50
N PHE A 240 3.10 -11.49 -2.38
CA PHE A 240 3.33 -10.54 -3.47
C PHE A 240 4.75 -10.68 -4.01
N GLU A 241 4.99 -11.75 -4.74
CA GLU A 241 6.26 -12.00 -5.38
C GLU A 241 6.32 -11.47 -6.82
N THR A 242 7.51 -11.39 -7.38
CA THR A 242 7.70 -10.91 -8.76
C THR A 242 6.93 -11.74 -9.78
N TYR A 243 6.76 -13.04 -9.52
CA TYR A 243 6.09 -14.01 -10.38
C TYR A 243 4.64 -14.30 -9.99
N ALA A 244 4.20 -13.91 -8.81
CA ALA A 244 2.88 -14.27 -8.30
C ALA A 244 2.27 -13.22 -7.37
N GLU A 245 0.95 -13.16 -7.40
CA GLU A 245 0.09 -12.60 -6.36
C GLU A 245 -0.93 -13.68 -6.02
N SER A 246 -0.61 -14.52 -5.03
CA SER A 246 -1.39 -15.72 -4.76
C SER A 246 -1.19 -16.26 -3.35
N PRO A 247 -2.25 -16.72 -2.66
CA PRO A 247 -2.13 -17.36 -1.35
C PRO A 247 -1.32 -18.66 -1.41
N TYR A 248 -1.23 -19.30 -2.57
CA TYR A 248 -0.44 -20.53 -2.76
C TYR A 248 1.07 -20.30 -2.62
N VAL A 249 1.55 -19.07 -2.79
CA VAL A 249 2.94 -18.72 -2.48
C VAL A 249 3.25 -18.97 -1.00
N ASN A 250 2.32 -18.62 -0.10
CA ASN A 250 2.47 -18.90 1.33
C ASN A 250 2.50 -20.41 1.62
N MET A 251 1.64 -21.20 0.95
CA MET A 251 1.67 -22.68 1.08
C MET A 251 3.04 -23.23 0.71
N VAL A 252 3.61 -22.79 -0.41
CA VAL A 252 4.96 -23.20 -0.83
C VAL A 252 6.03 -22.73 0.15
N ASN A 253 5.92 -21.50 0.66
CA ASN A 253 6.88 -20.98 1.63
C ASN A 253 6.89 -21.79 2.95
N ARG A 254 5.75 -22.31 3.38
CA ARG A 254 5.65 -23.21 4.55
C ARG A 254 6.32 -24.58 4.33
N LEU A 255 6.48 -25.00 3.07
CA LEU A 255 7.16 -26.24 2.71
C LEU A 255 8.68 -26.08 2.58
N LYS A 256 9.16 -24.83 2.50
CA LYS A 256 10.60 -24.58 2.46
C LYS A 256 11.24 -24.97 3.79
N PRO A 257 12.44 -25.58 3.74
CA PRO A 257 13.26 -25.70 4.94
C PRO A 257 13.43 -24.34 5.61
N GLN A 258 13.44 -24.33 6.94
CA GLN A 258 13.68 -23.09 7.66
C GLN A 258 15.07 -22.55 7.30
N ALA A 259 15.10 -21.40 6.65
CA ALA A 259 16.35 -20.84 6.18
C ALA A 259 17.22 -20.37 7.35
N ASN A 260 18.48 -20.79 7.36
CA ASN A 260 19.51 -20.25 8.22
C ASN A 260 20.65 -19.74 7.33
N THR A 261 20.54 -18.51 6.88
CA THR A 261 21.45 -17.92 5.89
C THR A 261 22.17 -16.71 6.45
N VAL A 262 23.32 -16.38 5.90
CA VAL A 262 24.08 -15.18 6.21
C VAL A 262 23.23 -13.90 6.08
N HIS A 263 22.26 -13.88 5.18
CA HIS A 263 21.37 -12.72 4.97
C HIS A 263 20.41 -12.49 6.14
N ILE A 264 19.93 -13.57 6.78
CA ILE A 264 19.08 -13.48 7.98
C ILE A 264 19.89 -12.91 9.15
N HIS A 265 21.10 -13.42 9.35
CA HIS A 265 22.00 -12.91 10.41
C HIS A 265 22.37 -11.44 10.19
N LEU A 266 22.61 -11.04 8.95
CA LEU A 266 22.86 -9.65 8.59
C LEU A 266 21.63 -8.77 8.88
N GLY A 267 20.43 -9.27 8.62
CA GLY A 267 19.17 -8.60 8.95
C GLY A 267 19.01 -8.37 10.45
N ASN A 268 19.21 -9.41 11.24
CA ASN A 268 19.11 -9.35 12.70
C ASN A 268 20.15 -8.39 13.30
N LEU A 269 21.38 -8.40 12.77
CA LEU A 269 22.43 -7.48 13.19
C LEU A 269 22.11 -6.03 12.80
N ALA A 270 21.51 -5.81 11.63
CA ALA A 270 21.05 -4.50 11.19
C ALA A 270 19.92 -3.95 12.09
N GLY A 271 18.98 -4.79 12.52
CA GLY A 271 17.96 -4.41 13.52
C GLY A 271 18.58 -3.95 14.83
N ARG A 272 19.60 -4.68 15.33
CA ARG A 272 20.35 -4.27 16.50
C ARG A 272 21.07 -2.92 16.33
N PHE A 273 21.66 -2.67 15.16
CA PHE A 273 22.28 -1.37 14.88
C PHE A 273 21.25 -0.24 14.85
N LEU A 274 20.03 -0.51 14.39
CA LEU A 274 18.92 0.45 14.46
C LEU A 274 18.58 0.77 15.92
N ASP A 275 18.40 -0.26 16.76
CA ASP A 275 18.11 -0.12 18.19
C ASP A 275 19.21 0.69 18.90
N ASP A 276 20.48 0.36 18.71
CA ASP A 276 21.62 1.08 19.29
C ASP A 276 21.64 2.55 18.84
N THR A 277 21.32 2.82 17.58
CA THR A 277 21.32 4.18 17.02
C THR A 277 20.19 5.04 17.59
N ILE A 278 18.99 4.51 17.69
CA ILE A 278 17.82 5.20 18.27
C ILE A 278 18.05 5.55 19.74
N HIS A 279 18.62 4.61 20.51
CA HIS A 279 18.91 4.80 21.93
C HIS A 279 20.21 5.58 22.20
N ASN A 280 20.86 6.13 21.17
CA ASN A 280 22.17 6.80 21.28
C ASN A 280 23.24 5.96 21.98
N ARG A 281 23.17 4.64 21.87
CA ARG A 281 24.20 3.74 22.38
C ARG A 281 25.40 3.78 21.44
N ASN A 282 26.46 4.40 21.87
CA ASN A 282 27.67 4.51 21.05
C ASN A 282 28.53 3.23 21.14
N VAL A 283 27.93 2.08 20.79
CA VAL A 283 28.59 0.78 20.82
C VAL A 283 29.61 0.69 19.67
N PRO A 284 30.89 0.45 19.92
CA PRO A 284 31.87 0.22 18.86
C PRO A 284 31.47 -0.97 17.98
N PHE A 285 31.76 -0.88 16.67
CA PHE A 285 31.34 -1.94 15.72
C PHE A 285 31.80 -3.34 16.15
N GLY A 286 33.08 -3.47 16.56
CA GLY A 286 33.63 -4.77 16.99
C GLY A 286 32.94 -5.35 18.22
N GLU A 287 32.60 -4.52 19.18
CA GLU A 287 31.87 -4.94 20.40
C GLU A 287 30.44 -5.40 20.06
N GLY A 288 29.72 -4.61 19.26
CA GLY A 288 28.37 -4.94 18.85
C GLY A 288 28.29 -6.25 18.08
N VAL A 289 29.22 -6.47 17.15
CA VAL A 289 29.31 -7.73 16.39
C VAL A 289 29.71 -8.90 17.30
N MET A 290 30.69 -8.71 18.19
CA MET A 290 31.12 -9.76 19.12
C MET A 290 29.98 -10.20 20.04
N GLU A 291 29.21 -9.25 20.54
CA GLU A 291 28.05 -9.56 21.39
C GLU A 291 26.93 -10.26 20.58
N PHE A 292 26.70 -9.85 19.33
CA PHE A 292 25.78 -10.55 18.43
C PHE A 292 26.20 -12.01 18.22
N PHE A 293 27.49 -12.27 17.99
CA PHE A 293 28.01 -13.63 17.85
C PHE A 293 27.85 -14.46 19.12
N LYS A 294 28.07 -13.87 20.29
CA LYS A 294 27.88 -14.54 21.59
C LYS A 294 26.41 -14.92 21.83
N THR A 295 25.49 -14.03 21.51
CA THR A 295 24.05 -14.26 21.72
C THR A 295 23.43 -15.19 20.68
N ASN A 296 24.01 -15.29 19.49
CA ASN A 296 23.50 -16.11 18.38
C ASN A 296 24.43 -17.27 18.01
N THR A 297 25.26 -17.73 18.93
CA THR A 297 26.32 -18.74 18.65
C THR A 297 25.77 -19.98 17.97
N ILE A 298 24.70 -20.59 18.49
CA ILE A 298 24.13 -21.82 17.93
C ILE A 298 23.64 -21.62 16.50
N SER A 299 22.90 -20.55 16.26
CA SER A 299 22.37 -20.22 14.93
C SER A 299 23.48 -19.91 13.92
N LEU A 300 24.51 -19.19 14.34
CA LEU A 300 25.65 -18.85 13.48
C LEU A 300 26.52 -20.07 13.15
N THR A 301 26.76 -20.96 14.11
CA THR A 301 27.55 -22.19 13.90
C THR A 301 26.82 -23.23 13.05
N SER A 302 25.48 -23.19 13.02
CA SER A 302 24.66 -24.04 12.15
C SER A 302 24.36 -23.40 10.78
N CYS A 303 24.91 -22.23 10.50
CA CYS A 303 24.77 -21.57 9.20
C CYS A 303 25.91 -22.00 8.27
N ASP A 304 25.59 -22.83 7.27
CA ASP A 304 26.59 -23.37 6.34
C ASP A 304 27.36 -22.27 5.58
N ASP A 305 26.69 -21.17 5.26
CA ASP A 305 27.31 -20.00 4.61
C ASP A 305 28.46 -19.40 5.45
N MET A 306 28.39 -19.51 6.78
CA MET A 306 29.39 -18.96 7.70
C MET A 306 30.63 -19.84 7.85
N ASN A 307 30.68 -21.01 7.22
CA ASN A 307 31.86 -21.86 7.18
C ASN A 307 32.89 -21.39 6.13
N ASP A 308 32.49 -20.54 5.18
CA ASP A 308 33.38 -19.98 4.18
C ASP A 308 34.00 -18.66 4.63
N GLN A 309 35.34 -18.58 4.66
CA GLN A 309 36.07 -17.40 5.10
C GLN A 309 35.76 -16.15 4.26
N ALA A 310 35.56 -16.28 2.95
CA ALA A 310 35.25 -15.16 2.07
C ALA A 310 33.84 -14.60 2.39
N THR A 311 32.89 -15.48 2.65
CA THR A 311 31.53 -15.13 3.06
C THR A 311 31.52 -14.42 4.42
N VAL A 312 32.29 -14.90 5.39
CA VAL A 312 32.45 -14.24 6.69
C VAL A 312 33.05 -12.84 6.55
N GLN A 313 34.12 -12.69 5.76
CA GLN A 313 34.71 -11.36 5.48
C GLN A 313 33.71 -10.40 4.85
N LYS A 314 32.93 -10.88 3.89
CA LYS A 314 31.87 -10.11 3.24
C LYS A 314 30.76 -9.73 4.23
N PHE A 315 30.37 -10.65 5.11
CA PHE A 315 29.40 -10.36 6.18
C PHE A 315 29.85 -9.19 7.05
N TYR A 316 31.12 -9.17 7.49
CA TYR A 316 31.67 -8.06 8.27
C TYR A 316 31.68 -6.73 7.49
N GLN A 317 32.02 -6.76 6.20
CA GLN A 317 32.01 -5.57 5.34
C GLN A 317 30.58 -5.04 5.16
N ASP A 318 29.64 -5.91 4.82
CA ASP A 318 28.23 -5.58 4.63
C ASP A 318 27.61 -5.06 5.95
N ALA A 319 27.91 -5.68 7.08
CA ALA A 319 27.46 -5.25 8.41
C ALA A 319 27.99 -3.85 8.78
N ARG A 320 29.28 -3.59 8.52
CA ARG A 320 29.89 -2.28 8.76
C ARG A 320 29.24 -1.19 7.92
N GLN A 321 29.01 -1.49 6.63
CA GLN A 321 28.36 -0.55 5.71
C GLN A 321 26.92 -0.27 6.17
N GLN A 322 26.15 -1.31 6.54
CA GLN A 322 24.79 -1.12 7.03
C GLN A 322 24.74 -0.30 8.33
N LYS A 323 25.68 -0.51 9.27
CA LYS A 323 25.76 0.32 10.46
C LYS A 323 25.98 1.80 10.14
N GLN A 324 26.92 2.10 9.23
CA GLN A 324 27.19 3.46 8.80
C GLN A 324 25.97 4.10 8.12
N ASN A 325 25.30 3.35 7.24
CA ASN A 325 24.08 3.81 6.59
C ASN A 325 22.96 4.08 7.62
N ILE A 326 22.72 3.16 8.55
CA ILE A 326 21.69 3.33 9.60
C ILE A 326 21.98 4.59 10.44
N GLN A 327 23.22 4.78 10.88
CA GLN A 327 23.61 5.96 11.65
C GLN A 327 23.36 7.26 10.87
N LYS A 328 23.66 7.29 9.57
CA LYS A 328 23.38 8.43 8.69
C LYS A 328 21.87 8.63 8.51
N LEU A 329 21.13 7.57 8.15
CA LEU A 329 19.71 7.65 7.82
C LEU A 329 18.87 8.06 9.04
N ILE A 330 19.17 7.51 10.23
CA ILE A 330 18.46 7.82 11.46
C ILE A 330 18.94 9.13 12.10
N GLY A 331 20.24 9.36 12.13
CA GLY A 331 20.80 10.54 12.81
C GLY A 331 20.69 11.84 12.01
N ASN A 332 20.74 11.76 10.68
CA ASN A 332 20.80 12.94 9.83
C ASN A 332 19.60 13.09 8.87
N ASP A 333 19.15 11.99 8.25
CA ASP A 333 18.17 12.08 7.17
C ASP A 333 16.74 12.03 7.73
N LEU A 334 16.44 11.14 8.67
CA LEU A 334 15.12 11.04 9.30
C LEU A 334 14.66 12.34 10.00
N PRO A 335 15.52 13.04 10.78
CA PRO A 335 15.13 14.32 11.38
C PRO A 335 14.82 15.46 10.39
N LYS A 336 15.24 15.33 9.14
CA LYS A 336 14.91 16.29 8.06
C LYS A 336 13.58 15.98 7.40
N GLU A 337 13.22 14.70 7.35
CA GLU A 337 12.00 14.22 6.72
C GLU A 337 10.80 14.25 7.67
N VAL A 338 11.03 14.08 8.97
CA VAL A 338 9.98 14.04 10.00
C VAL A 338 10.01 15.31 10.81
N ASP A 339 8.99 16.15 10.65
CA ASP A 339 8.80 17.34 11.45
C ASP A 339 8.78 16.99 12.95
N GLU A 340 9.51 17.73 13.76
CA GLU A 340 9.55 17.58 15.23
C GLU A 340 10.03 16.18 15.67
N TYR A 341 10.95 15.57 14.92
CA TYR A 341 11.50 14.27 15.29
C TYR A 341 12.12 14.28 16.69
N ASP A 342 11.69 13.32 17.51
CA ASP A 342 12.20 13.14 18.87
C ASP A 342 12.52 11.66 19.09
N PRO A 343 13.78 11.28 19.27
CA PRO A 343 14.15 9.88 19.53
C PRO A 343 13.46 9.28 20.75
N LYS A 344 13.05 10.11 21.74
CA LYS A 344 12.34 9.64 22.94
C LYS A 344 10.87 9.27 22.66
N ALA A 345 10.32 9.75 21.57
CA ALA A 345 8.97 9.43 21.10
C ALA A 345 8.94 8.21 20.16
N VAL A 346 10.08 7.52 19.99
CA VAL A 346 10.20 6.30 19.19
C VAL A 346 9.89 5.09 20.05
N VAL A 347 9.04 4.21 19.51
CA VAL A 347 8.79 2.85 20.02
C VAL A 347 9.32 1.86 19.01
N LEU A 348 10.24 0.99 19.44
CA LEU A 348 10.80 -0.06 18.60
C LEU A 348 10.01 -1.36 18.76
N GLU A 349 9.84 -2.06 17.65
CA GLU A 349 9.18 -3.35 17.56
C GLU A 349 7.80 -3.44 18.25
N PRO A 350 6.92 -2.40 18.16
CA PRO A 350 5.58 -2.52 18.71
C PRO A 350 4.79 -3.60 17.96
N THR A 351 4.11 -4.45 18.73
CA THR A 351 3.25 -5.50 18.19
C THR A 351 1.80 -5.03 18.19
N PHE A 352 1.13 -5.26 17.07
CA PHE A 352 -0.27 -4.89 16.86
C PHE A 352 -1.10 -6.07 16.42
N PHE A 353 -2.37 -6.04 16.78
CA PHE A 353 -3.40 -6.90 16.20
C PHE A 353 -4.66 -6.07 15.93
N SER A 354 -5.46 -6.51 15.00
CA SER A 354 -6.73 -5.90 14.64
C SER A 354 -7.75 -6.98 14.33
N ASP A 355 -8.77 -7.09 15.16
CA ASP A 355 -9.95 -7.93 14.90
C ASP A 355 -10.88 -7.28 13.87
N VAL A 356 -10.79 -5.96 13.66
CA VAL A 356 -11.48 -5.26 12.58
C VAL A 356 -11.01 -5.75 11.22
N LEU A 357 -9.69 -5.89 11.02
CA LEU A 357 -9.08 -6.27 9.75
C LEU A 357 -8.64 -7.74 9.69
N GLY A 358 -8.66 -8.44 10.82
CA GLY A 358 -8.18 -9.83 10.92
C GLY A 358 -6.67 -9.95 10.65
N ILE A 359 -5.87 -9.01 11.10
CA ILE A 359 -4.43 -8.97 10.90
C ILE A 359 -3.66 -8.75 12.19
N GLN A 360 -2.42 -9.21 12.21
CA GLN A 360 -1.45 -8.93 13.26
C GLN A 360 -0.07 -8.67 12.67
N GLY A 361 0.81 -8.03 13.43
CA GLY A 361 2.18 -7.82 12.99
C GLY A 361 3.02 -7.03 13.98
N ARG A 362 4.33 -7.06 13.78
CA ARG A 362 5.31 -6.30 14.54
C ARG A 362 6.00 -5.32 13.59
N LEU A 363 5.83 -4.04 13.89
CA LEU A 363 6.42 -2.95 13.14
C LEU A 363 7.85 -2.69 13.66
N ASP A 364 8.80 -2.34 12.81
CA ASP A 364 10.17 -2.10 13.25
C ASP A 364 10.29 -0.79 14.05
N LEU A 365 9.67 0.31 13.60
CA LEU A 365 9.74 1.60 14.29
C LEU A 365 8.45 2.41 14.15
N LEU A 366 7.93 2.85 15.28
CA LEU A 366 6.83 3.80 15.41
C LEU A 366 7.34 5.07 16.10
N HIS A 367 7.13 6.23 15.49
CA HIS A 367 7.31 7.53 16.12
C HIS A 367 5.96 8.21 16.25
N GLU A 368 5.62 8.61 17.45
CA GLU A 368 4.34 9.26 17.74
C GLU A 368 4.55 10.50 18.60
N LYS A 369 4.31 11.67 18.03
CA LYS A 369 4.44 12.95 18.72
C LYS A 369 3.32 13.91 18.30
N GLU A 370 2.71 14.60 19.26
CA GLU A 370 1.65 15.59 19.05
C GLU A 370 0.49 15.10 18.18
N GLY A 371 0.11 13.81 18.34
CA GLY A 371 -0.93 13.17 17.54
C GLY A 371 -0.52 12.82 16.11
N ARG A 372 0.73 13.09 15.71
CA ARG A 372 1.29 12.73 14.40
C ARG A 372 2.01 11.40 14.49
N THR A 373 1.73 10.52 13.55
CA THR A 373 2.28 9.16 13.51
C THR A 373 3.19 9.01 12.29
N THR A 374 4.40 8.51 12.52
CA THR A 374 5.36 8.11 11.51
C THR A 374 5.66 6.63 11.67
N ILE A 375 5.60 5.88 10.60
CA ILE A 375 5.84 4.43 10.56
C ILE A 375 7.05 4.17 9.65
N ILE A 376 8.01 3.39 10.17
CA ILE A 376 9.20 3.00 9.42
C ILE A 376 9.37 1.49 9.51
N GLU A 377 9.52 0.86 8.36
CA GLU A 377 9.81 -0.57 8.23
C GLU A 377 11.23 -0.74 7.68
N GLN A 378 12.09 -1.44 8.41
CA GLN A 378 13.48 -1.66 8.04
C GLN A 378 13.63 -2.87 7.11
N LYS A 379 14.51 -2.74 6.11
CA LYS A 379 14.90 -3.81 5.20
C LYS A 379 16.42 -3.84 5.05
N SER A 380 17.04 -4.95 5.41
CA SER A 380 18.50 -5.17 5.24
C SER A 380 18.86 -5.68 3.85
N GLY A 381 17.86 -6.10 3.05
CA GLY A 381 18.02 -6.65 1.71
C GLY A 381 18.05 -5.60 0.61
N LYS A 382 18.01 -6.09 -0.63
CA LYS A 382 17.96 -5.24 -1.84
C LYS A 382 16.53 -4.76 -2.11
N GLY A 383 16.41 -3.59 -2.75
CA GLY A 383 15.20 -3.17 -3.41
C GLY A 383 14.84 -4.04 -4.63
N LYS A 384 13.85 -3.62 -5.40
CA LYS A 384 13.51 -4.22 -6.69
C LYS A 384 14.70 -4.13 -7.64
N PHE A 385 14.94 -5.17 -8.43
CA PHE A 385 15.94 -5.12 -9.48
C PHE A 385 15.57 -4.08 -10.54
N VAL A 386 16.49 -3.16 -10.80
CA VAL A 386 16.38 -2.13 -11.84
C VAL A 386 17.61 -2.28 -12.75
N PRO A 387 17.44 -2.46 -14.07
CA PRO A 387 18.54 -2.52 -15.00
C PRO A 387 19.39 -1.25 -14.99
N PHE A 388 20.70 -1.36 -15.16
CA PHE A 388 21.63 -0.22 -15.23
C PHE A 388 21.26 0.81 -16.31
N SER A 389 20.60 0.38 -17.36
CA SER A 389 20.13 1.24 -18.46
C SER A 389 18.83 1.97 -18.15
N SER A 390 18.17 1.68 -17.04
CA SER A 390 16.91 2.33 -16.65
C SER A 390 17.17 3.71 -16.07
N PRO A 391 16.33 4.71 -16.40
CA PRO A 391 16.38 6.03 -15.75
C PRO A 391 16.12 5.97 -14.22
N GLU A 392 15.46 4.91 -13.76
CA GLU A 392 15.18 4.68 -12.34
C GLU A 392 16.40 4.11 -11.57
N TYR A 393 17.46 3.72 -12.29
CA TYR A 393 18.62 3.12 -11.65
C TYR A 393 19.42 4.15 -10.85
N ASN A 394 19.51 3.93 -9.55
CA ASN A 394 20.42 4.66 -8.67
C ASN A 394 21.10 3.66 -7.72
N PRO A 395 22.43 3.55 -7.71
CA PRO A 395 23.13 2.59 -6.85
C PRO A 395 22.99 2.92 -5.36
N ASN A 396 22.71 4.18 -5.01
CA ASN A 396 22.60 4.64 -3.63
C ASN A 396 21.16 4.62 -3.09
N ARG A 397 20.16 4.55 -3.99
CA ARG A 397 18.74 4.62 -3.64
C ARG A 397 17.98 3.41 -4.17
N PRO A 398 17.28 2.64 -3.31
CA PRO A 398 16.51 1.48 -3.74
C PRO A 398 15.18 1.89 -4.37
N VAL A 399 14.71 1.09 -5.33
CA VAL A 399 13.30 1.06 -5.70
C VAL A 399 12.62 0.02 -4.81
N PRO A 400 11.53 0.35 -4.08
CA PRO A 400 10.87 -0.58 -3.18
C PRO A 400 10.32 -1.82 -3.89
N GLN A 401 10.43 -2.97 -3.24
CA GLN A 401 9.74 -4.18 -3.68
C GLN A 401 8.25 -4.10 -3.32
N GLU A 402 7.38 -4.68 -4.17
CA GLU A 402 5.93 -4.65 -3.95
C GLU A 402 5.53 -5.22 -2.59
N LYS A 403 6.12 -6.33 -2.15
CA LYS A 403 5.86 -6.93 -0.84
C LYS A 403 6.16 -6.00 0.35
N HIS A 404 7.20 -5.17 0.25
CA HIS A 404 7.51 -4.20 1.29
C HIS A 404 6.48 -3.04 1.31
N LEU A 405 5.98 -2.65 0.13
CA LEU A 405 4.89 -1.68 0.03
C LEU A 405 3.57 -2.23 0.59
N VAL A 406 3.28 -3.52 0.35
CA VAL A 406 2.11 -4.23 0.93
C VAL A 406 2.18 -4.21 2.46
N GLN A 407 3.32 -4.55 3.04
CA GLN A 407 3.53 -4.57 4.48
C GLN A 407 3.25 -3.18 5.09
N LEU A 408 3.84 -2.14 4.51
CA LEU A 408 3.65 -0.77 4.96
C LEU A 408 2.19 -0.28 4.78
N SER A 409 1.53 -0.68 3.68
CA SER A 409 0.13 -0.36 3.41
C SER A 409 -0.83 -1.00 4.42
N LEU A 410 -0.53 -2.22 4.88
CA LEU A 410 -1.31 -2.90 5.91
C LEU A 410 -1.14 -2.25 7.29
N TYR A 411 0.07 -1.84 7.68
CA TYR A 411 0.26 -1.05 8.89
C TYR A 411 -0.50 0.27 8.82
N ARG A 412 -0.47 0.95 7.68
CA ARG A 412 -1.28 2.16 7.48
C ARG A 412 -2.78 1.88 7.64
N ALA A 413 -3.27 0.78 7.06
CA ALA A 413 -4.67 0.38 7.20
C ALA A 413 -5.02 0.10 8.67
N LEU A 414 -4.17 -0.59 9.41
CA LEU A 414 -4.33 -0.83 10.84
C LEU A 414 -4.51 0.48 11.61
N PHE A 415 -3.64 1.47 11.42
CA PHE A 415 -3.77 2.75 12.10
C PHE A 415 -5.03 3.53 11.67
N ASN A 416 -5.42 3.44 10.40
CA ASN A 416 -6.57 4.16 9.87
C ASN A 416 -7.91 3.55 10.31
N TYR A 417 -8.04 2.22 10.28
CA TYR A 417 -9.32 1.53 10.54
C TYR A 417 -9.48 1.13 12.01
N GLU A 418 -8.45 0.58 12.65
CA GLU A 418 -8.48 0.15 14.04
C GLU A 418 -8.33 1.32 14.99
N PHE A 419 -7.24 2.08 14.89
CA PHE A 419 -6.98 3.20 15.77
C PHE A 419 -7.69 4.50 15.35
N LYS A 420 -8.49 4.46 14.28
CA LYS A 420 -9.31 5.57 13.78
C LYS A 420 -8.51 6.86 13.57
N LYS A 421 -7.20 6.74 13.29
CA LYS A 421 -6.37 7.90 12.99
C LYS A 421 -6.72 8.47 11.63
N HIS A 422 -7.02 9.75 11.60
CA HIS A 422 -7.30 10.47 10.36
C HIS A 422 -6.05 10.63 9.50
N SER A 423 -6.24 10.88 8.23
CA SER A 423 -5.13 10.97 7.27
C SER A 423 -4.16 12.12 7.52
N ASP A 424 -4.60 13.19 8.22
CA ASP A 424 -3.78 14.30 8.67
C ASP A 424 -2.86 13.96 9.86
N GLN A 425 -3.23 12.94 10.64
CA GLN A 425 -2.42 12.41 11.74
C GLN A 425 -1.39 11.39 11.26
N LEU A 426 -1.66 10.71 10.16
CA LEU A 426 -0.78 9.71 9.54
C LEU A 426 0.16 10.41 8.55
N ARG A 427 1.30 10.92 9.04
CA ARG A 427 2.18 11.81 8.28
C ARG A 427 3.14 11.08 7.36
N HIS A 428 3.96 10.21 7.92
CA HIS A 428 5.06 9.62 7.17
C HIS A 428 5.01 8.10 7.22
N PHE A 429 5.16 7.50 6.05
CA PHE A 429 5.29 6.05 5.86
C PHE A 429 6.56 5.82 5.09
N MET A 430 7.53 5.16 5.72
CA MET A 430 8.87 5.06 5.17
C MET A 430 9.37 3.62 5.18
N LEU A 431 10.15 3.28 4.17
CA LEU A 431 10.99 2.09 4.14
C LEU A 431 12.43 2.51 4.37
N LEU A 432 13.10 1.86 5.31
CA LEU A 432 14.51 2.05 5.60
C LEU A 432 15.31 0.88 5.07
N TYR A 433 15.94 1.04 3.92
CA TYR A 433 16.83 0.04 3.34
C TYR A 433 18.27 0.28 3.81
N SER A 434 18.68 -0.41 4.87
CA SER A 434 19.99 -0.21 5.51
C SER A 434 21.19 -0.50 4.60
N LYS A 435 20.98 -1.24 3.52
CA LYS A 435 22.03 -1.52 2.52
C LYS A 435 22.44 -0.30 1.69
N TYR A 436 21.62 0.73 1.60
CA TYR A 436 21.79 1.86 0.69
C TYR A 436 22.09 3.15 1.46
N ALA A 437 22.98 3.98 0.93
CA ALA A 437 23.34 5.26 1.55
C ALA A 437 22.20 6.29 1.55
N GLU A 438 21.25 6.18 0.60
CA GLU A 438 20.02 6.95 0.50
C GLU A 438 18.82 6.00 0.65
N GLY A 439 18.88 5.14 1.68
CA GLY A 439 17.95 4.05 1.87
C GLY A 439 16.64 4.43 2.56
N LEU A 440 16.46 5.67 3.00
CA LEU A 440 15.19 6.14 3.55
C LEU A 440 14.27 6.58 2.41
N VAL A 441 13.16 5.86 2.21
CA VAL A 441 12.24 6.08 1.10
C VAL A 441 10.85 6.35 1.65
N SER A 442 10.37 7.58 1.47
CA SER A 442 8.99 7.97 1.80
C SER A 442 8.01 7.37 0.81
N ILE A 443 6.92 6.82 1.31
CA ILE A 443 5.88 6.16 0.53
C ILE A 443 4.55 6.90 0.68
N ALA A 444 3.95 7.22 -0.46
CA ALA A 444 2.61 7.80 -0.48
C ALA A 444 1.52 6.75 -0.20
N ASN A 445 0.30 7.20 0.07
CA ASN A 445 -0.84 6.31 0.28
C ASN A 445 -1.16 5.48 -0.98
N LEU A 446 -1.29 4.16 -0.81
CA LEU A 446 -1.52 3.18 -1.88
C LEU A 446 -2.83 2.40 -1.64
N PRO A 447 -4.01 3.03 -1.77
CA PRO A 447 -5.29 2.39 -1.43
C PRO A 447 -5.60 1.15 -2.29
N GLU A 448 -5.24 1.16 -3.58
CA GLU A 448 -5.41 -0.03 -4.43
C GLU A 448 -4.60 -1.21 -3.92
N LEU A 449 -3.37 -0.96 -3.46
CA LEU A 449 -2.51 -2.00 -2.89
C LEU A 449 -3.07 -2.49 -1.55
N THR A 450 -3.64 -1.60 -0.73
CA THR A 450 -4.34 -1.98 0.51
C THR A 450 -5.51 -2.91 0.22
N LEU A 451 -6.35 -2.60 -0.77
CA LEU A 451 -7.47 -3.49 -1.15
C LEU A 451 -6.99 -4.87 -1.63
N ARG A 452 -5.94 -4.89 -2.45
CA ARG A 452 -5.32 -6.16 -2.91
C ARG A 452 -4.75 -6.96 -1.73
N ALA A 453 -4.14 -6.28 -0.75
CA ALA A 453 -3.62 -6.91 0.46
C ALA A 453 -4.73 -7.49 1.34
N ILE A 454 -5.85 -6.80 1.51
CA ILE A 454 -7.02 -7.31 2.23
C ILE A 454 -7.65 -8.50 1.48
N ARG A 455 -7.77 -8.42 0.16
CA ARG A 455 -8.18 -9.58 -0.65
C ARG A 455 -7.26 -10.78 -0.41
N MET A 456 -5.94 -10.57 -0.42
CA MET A 456 -4.97 -11.63 -0.14
C MET A 456 -5.13 -12.19 1.27
N ARG A 457 -5.37 -11.34 2.28
CA ARG A 457 -5.66 -11.76 3.65
C ARG A 457 -6.88 -12.69 3.71
N ASN A 458 -7.97 -12.32 3.03
CA ASN A 458 -9.19 -13.14 2.98
C ASN A 458 -8.95 -14.49 2.29
N LEU A 459 -8.20 -14.49 1.19
CA LEU A 459 -7.84 -15.72 0.47
C LEU A 459 -6.90 -16.62 1.29
N LEU A 460 -5.97 -16.05 2.05
CA LEU A 460 -5.10 -16.80 2.97
C LEU A 460 -5.91 -17.45 4.08
N THR A 461 -6.82 -16.70 4.70
CA THR A 461 -7.71 -17.24 5.72
C THR A 461 -8.54 -18.42 5.18
N TRP A 462 -9.14 -18.25 4.01
CA TRP A 462 -9.88 -19.32 3.36
C TRP A 462 -8.97 -20.53 3.09
N THR A 463 -7.77 -20.31 2.57
CA THR A 463 -6.80 -21.35 2.27
C THR A 463 -6.39 -22.13 3.53
N ASP A 464 -6.26 -21.43 4.67
CA ASP A 464 -5.87 -22.02 5.95
C ASP A 464 -7.04 -22.76 6.65
N LEU A 465 -8.28 -22.27 6.52
CA LEU A 465 -9.46 -22.87 7.13
C LEU A 465 -10.06 -24.04 6.30
N THR A 466 -9.75 -24.10 5.02
CA THR A 466 -10.31 -25.11 4.09
C THR A 466 -9.49 -26.41 3.93
N PRO A 467 -8.32 -26.64 4.55
CA PRO A 467 -7.48 -27.84 4.30
C PRO A 467 -8.22 -29.15 4.57
N GLY A 468 -9.17 -29.16 5.51
CA GLY A 468 -9.97 -30.35 5.80
C GLY A 468 -10.80 -30.85 4.61
N ASN A 469 -11.18 -29.97 3.70
CA ASN A 469 -12.09 -30.26 2.60
C ASN A 469 -11.43 -30.26 1.21
N MET A 470 -10.35 -29.50 0.98
CA MET A 470 -9.76 -29.32 -0.36
C MET A 470 -8.23 -29.32 -0.41
N GLY A 471 -7.52 -29.20 0.72
CA GLY A 471 -6.10 -28.82 0.77
C GLY A 471 -5.13 -29.74 0.06
N ILE A 472 -5.31 -31.06 0.19
CA ILE A 472 -4.41 -32.05 -0.43
C ILE A 472 -4.51 -32.02 -1.95
N SER A 473 -5.72 -31.83 -2.50
CA SER A 473 -5.95 -31.76 -3.95
C SER A 473 -5.31 -30.51 -4.57
N ILE A 474 -5.26 -29.41 -3.85
CA ILE A 474 -4.63 -28.17 -4.32
C ILE A 474 -3.12 -28.38 -4.48
N LEU A 475 -2.44 -28.90 -3.46
CA LEU A 475 -0.99 -29.12 -3.52
C LEU A 475 -0.60 -30.18 -4.56
N ARG A 476 -1.38 -31.24 -4.71
CA ARG A 476 -1.13 -32.26 -5.73
C ARG A 476 -1.06 -31.67 -7.14
N ASN A 477 -1.86 -30.63 -7.39
CA ASN A 477 -1.98 -29.98 -8.69
C ASN A 477 -1.17 -28.70 -8.82
N LEU A 478 -0.48 -28.25 -7.76
CA LEU A 478 0.30 -27.02 -7.76
C LEU A 478 1.64 -27.27 -8.48
N THR A 479 1.94 -26.46 -9.48
CA THR A 479 3.21 -26.48 -10.23
C THR A 479 3.83 -25.10 -10.26
N ALA A 480 5.14 -25.01 -10.55
CA ALA A 480 5.81 -23.72 -10.71
C ALA A 480 5.11 -22.84 -11.76
N ASP A 481 4.67 -23.42 -12.89
CA ASP A 481 3.97 -22.69 -13.95
C ASP A 481 2.59 -22.18 -13.49
N LYS A 482 1.87 -22.93 -12.66
CA LYS A 482 0.60 -22.47 -12.07
C LYS A 482 0.79 -21.37 -11.04
N LEU A 483 1.95 -21.31 -10.37
CA LEU A 483 2.32 -20.22 -9.48
C LEU A 483 2.71 -18.95 -10.24
N ASN A 484 3.23 -19.07 -11.46
CA ASN A 484 3.63 -17.93 -12.30
C ASN A 484 2.40 -17.16 -12.84
N ARG A 485 1.63 -16.58 -11.94
CA ARG A 485 0.40 -15.83 -12.29
C ARG A 485 0.65 -14.53 -13.05
N LYS A 486 1.88 -13.97 -12.93
CA LYS A 486 2.28 -12.73 -13.61
C LYS A 486 2.94 -13.00 -14.97
N GLY A 487 3.09 -14.26 -15.37
CA GLY A 487 3.66 -14.66 -16.67
C GLY A 487 5.12 -14.22 -16.85
N VAL A 488 5.91 -14.29 -15.78
CA VAL A 488 7.33 -13.92 -15.81
C VAL A 488 8.09 -14.91 -16.67
N THR A 489 8.96 -14.42 -17.52
CA THR A 489 9.84 -15.21 -18.41
C THR A 489 11.28 -14.73 -18.29
N GLY A 490 12.20 -15.44 -18.92
CA GLY A 490 13.60 -15.09 -19.01
C GLY A 490 14.47 -15.74 -17.95
N ARG A 491 15.76 -15.38 -17.97
CA ARG A 491 16.80 -16.09 -17.24
C ARG A 491 16.54 -16.25 -15.74
N LEU A 492 16.04 -15.20 -15.07
CA LEU A 492 15.78 -15.23 -13.63
C LEU A 492 14.68 -16.24 -13.27
N TRP A 493 13.66 -16.37 -14.12
CA TRP A 493 12.61 -17.37 -13.95
C TRP A 493 13.10 -18.76 -14.27
N GLU A 494 13.68 -18.97 -15.45
CA GLU A 494 14.03 -20.30 -15.96
C GLU A 494 15.20 -20.95 -15.22
N GLU A 495 16.22 -20.16 -14.85
CA GLU A 495 17.44 -20.70 -14.23
C GLU A 495 17.39 -20.74 -12.70
N TRP A 496 16.53 -19.92 -12.06
CA TRP A 496 16.53 -19.76 -10.60
C TRP A 496 15.19 -20.05 -9.97
N THR A 497 14.16 -19.25 -10.27
CA THR A 497 12.89 -19.30 -9.54
C THR A 497 12.10 -20.56 -9.81
N ARG A 498 11.94 -20.94 -11.09
CA ARG A 498 11.22 -22.15 -11.48
C ARG A 498 11.87 -23.44 -10.93
N PRO A 499 13.18 -23.68 -11.09
CA PRO A 499 13.81 -24.87 -10.51
C PRO A 499 13.73 -24.94 -8.98
N GLU A 500 13.83 -23.78 -8.28
CA GLU A 500 13.65 -23.73 -6.83
C GLU A 500 12.25 -24.20 -6.43
N LEU A 501 11.21 -23.66 -7.09
CA LEU A 501 9.82 -24.06 -6.84
C LEU A 501 9.55 -25.52 -7.15
N GLU A 502 10.08 -26.04 -8.26
CA GLU A 502 9.97 -27.44 -8.62
C GLU A 502 10.64 -28.36 -7.59
N ASN A 503 11.82 -27.99 -7.07
CA ASN A 503 12.50 -28.73 -6.02
C ASN A 503 11.70 -28.78 -4.71
N ILE A 504 11.04 -27.68 -4.33
CA ILE A 504 10.19 -27.61 -3.14
C ILE A 504 8.93 -28.46 -3.31
N LEU A 505 8.33 -28.46 -4.49
CA LEU A 505 7.08 -29.17 -4.77
C LEU A 505 7.29 -30.67 -5.05
N ARG A 506 8.48 -31.09 -5.49
CA ARG A 506 8.79 -32.49 -5.85
C ARG A 506 8.47 -33.47 -4.73
N PRO A 507 8.92 -33.31 -3.47
CA PRO A 507 8.60 -34.25 -2.39
C PRO A 507 7.08 -34.40 -2.17
N ILE A 508 6.31 -33.35 -2.40
CA ILE A 508 4.85 -33.39 -2.28
C ILE A 508 4.21 -34.17 -3.41
N HIS A 509 4.73 -34.04 -4.64
CA HIS A 509 4.21 -34.78 -5.80
C HIS A 509 4.54 -36.25 -5.74
N GLU A 510 5.71 -36.58 -5.20
CA GLU A 510 6.20 -37.98 -5.05
C GLU A 510 5.62 -38.68 -3.81
N ALA A 511 5.15 -37.91 -2.81
CA ALA A 511 4.60 -38.46 -1.58
C ALA A 511 3.32 -39.28 -1.81
N THR A 512 3.12 -40.28 -0.98
CA THR A 512 1.86 -41.02 -0.89
C THR A 512 0.73 -40.15 -0.36
N GLU A 513 -0.50 -40.61 -0.51
CA GLU A 513 -1.65 -39.87 -0.01
C GLU A 513 -1.66 -39.74 1.53
N LEU A 514 -1.17 -40.76 2.22
CA LEU A 514 -1.03 -40.76 3.68
C LEU A 514 0.03 -39.74 4.13
N GLU A 515 1.19 -39.69 3.49
CA GLU A 515 2.24 -38.71 3.78
C GLU A 515 1.78 -37.27 3.53
N ARG A 516 1.08 -37.02 2.41
CA ARG A 516 0.50 -35.72 2.13
C ARG A 516 -0.50 -35.30 3.20
N THR A 517 -1.37 -36.22 3.65
CA THR A 517 -2.33 -35.95 4.72
C THR A 517 -1.61 -35.59 6.03
N TYR A 518 -0.50 -36.25 6.32
CA TYR A 518 0.32 -35.94 7.48
C TYR A 518 0.96 -34.54 7.40
N TYR A 519 1.49 -34.15 6.26
CA TYR A 519 2.06 -32.81 6.05
C TYR A 519 1.04 -31.67 6.17
N PHE A 520 -0.24 -31.97 6.00
CA PHE A 520 -1.32 -30.97 6.08
C PHE A 520 -1.96 -30.82 7.46
N ARG A 521 -1.73 -31.75 8.34
CA ARG A 521 -2.22 -31.67 9.73
C ARG A 521 -1.18 -31.01 10.65
#